data_d6a3e6e5c2a034a29064eb061e4cc6e6
#
_entry.id   d6a3e6e5c2a034a29064eb061e4cc6e6
#
_cell.length_a   1.000
_cell.length_b   1.000
_cell.length_c   1.000
_cell.angle_alpha   90.00
_cell.angle_beta   90.00
_cell.angle_gamma   90.00
#
_symmetry.space_group_name_H-M   'P 1'
#
loop_
_entity.id
_entity.type
_entity.pdbx_description
1 polymer ?
#
loop_
_entity_poly.entity_id
_entity_poly.type
_entity_poly.pdbx_seq_one_letter_code
_entity_poly.pdbx_strand_id
1 'polypeptide(L)'
;EWLSTNHFTLLGVRRYDFAGDLDDPAASPVSQSGLGLLRDPDYPIWTGTPGADEPPRALRPLLKSAEPLHITKSGSIVAVHRRATADLISVKGFDRHGRVIAETRFLGLYTSSALAESPRQVPLLRRKVAEVIDSLGFSARGHTGKALVHVLENFPRQELFEASPAQLEAMALGLLSLLDRPRPRLFARADPFGRFVSVLVYVPRDSY
;
A
#
# COMPACT_ATOMS: atom_id res chain seq x y z
N GLU A 1 -4.52 5.32 15.55
CA GLU A 1 -5.24 4.40 16.45
C GLU A 1 -5.31 2.97 15.87
N TRP A 2 -5.89 2.71 14.68
CA TRP A 2 -6.06 1.36 14.15
C TRP A 2 -4.73 0.58 14.06
N LEU A 3 -3.66 1.17 13.56
CA LEU A 3 -2.34 0.53 13.48
C LEU A 3 -1.77 0.19 14.86
N SER A 4 -2.03 1.01 15.88
CA SER A 4 -1.51 0.82 17.24
C SER A 4 -2.28 -0.23 18.05
N THR A 5 -3.43 -0.70 17.56
CA THR A 5 -4.26 -1.71 18.23
C THR A 5 -3.99 -3.12 17.72
N ASN A 6 -2.72 -3.54 17.73
CA ASN A 6 -2.29 -4.88 17.34
C ASN A 6 -2.46 -5.23 15.84
N HIS A 7 -2.54 -4.21 14.96
CA HIS A 7 -2.66 -4.42 13.51
C HIS A 7 -1.35 -4.27 12.76
N PHE A 8 -0.35 -3.66 13.40
CA PHE A 8 0.95 -3.41 12.80
C PHE A 8 2.08 -3.59 13.81
N THR A 9 3.02 -4.47 13.51
CA THR A 9 4.25 -4.62 14.30
C THR A 9 5.24 -3.58 13.81
N LEU A 10 5.37 -2.50 14.57
CA LEU A 10 6.28 -1.40 14.26
C LEU A 10 7.73 -1.83 14.48
N LEU A 11 8.56 -1.72 13.47
CA LEU A 11 10.00 -2.06 13.50
C LEU A 11 10.88 -0.80 13.49
N GLY A 12 10.39 0.30 12.93
CA GLY A 12 11.14 1.54 12.90
C GLY A 12 10.29 2.72 12.43
N VAL A 13 10.67 3.91 12.86
CA VAL A 13 10.08 5.18 12.44
C VAL A 13 11.19 6.17 12.13
N ARG A 14 11.06 6.94 11.06
CA ARG A 14 11.93 8.09 10.75
C ARG A 14 11.12 9.19 10.10
N ARG A 15 11.43 10.42 10.48
CA ARG A 15 10.88 11.63 9.88
C ARG A 15 11.93 12.29 8.99
N TYR A 16 11.47 12.77 7.86
CA TYR A 16 12.22 13.58 6.90
C TYR A 16 11.54 14.92 6.79
N ASP A 17 12.30 16.00 6.95
CA ASP A 17 11.83 17.36 6.68
C ASP A 17 12.46 17.81 5.37
N PHE A 18 11.65 18.31 4.45
CA PHE A 18 12.11 18.76 3.14
C PHE A 18 12.40 20.26 3.22
N ALA A 19 13.67 20.63 3.08
CA ALA A 19 14.10 22.00 2.97
C ALA A 19 14.28 22.34 1.49
N GLY A 20 13.35 23.10 0.91
CA GLY A 20 13.45 23.56 -0.47
C GLY A 20 12.45 22.92 -1.44
N ASP A 21 12.73 23.05 -2.72
CA ASP A 21 11.90 22.48 -3.78
C ASP A 21 12.22 21.00 -3.96
N LEU A 22 11.20 20.14 -3.88
CA LEU A 22 11.34 18.71 -4.18
C LEU A 22 11.74 18.42 -5.64
N ASP A 23 11.70 19.46 -6.50
CA ASP A 23 12.19 19.42 -7.88
C ASP A 23 13.71 19.60 -7.96
N ASP A 24 14.33 20.21 -6.93
CA ASP A 24 15.77 20.38 -6.89
C ASP A 24 16.46 19.05 -6.52
N PRO A 25 17.30 18.49 -7.40
CA PRO A 25 18.08 17.29 -7.10
C PRO A 25 19.05 17.45 -5.90
N ALA A 26 19.40 18.71 -5.57
CA ALA A 26 20.25 19.04 -4.42
C ALA A 26 19.46 19.20 -3.10
N ALA A 27 18.13 19.24 -3.15
CA ALA A 27 17.29 19.25 -1.95
C ALA A 27 17.28 17.86 -1.30
N SER A 28 18.32 17.57 -0.53
CA SER A 28 18.36 16.36 0.28
C SER A 28 17.42 16.50 1.47
N PRO A 29 16.56 15.50 1.74
CA PRO A 29 15.72 15.53 2.92
C PRO A 29 16.59 15.51 4.18
N VAL A 30 16.37 16.44 5.09
CA VAL A 30 17.03 16.42 6.39
C VAL A 30 16.38 15.32 7.23
N SER A 31 17.13 14.24 7.46
CA SER A 31 16.68 13.14 8.31
C SER A 31 16.73 13.58 9.77
N GLN A 32 15.61 13.51 10.47
CA GLN A 32 15.57 13.62 11.92
C GLN A 32 15.86 12.25 12.57
N SER A 33 16.09 12.23 13.88
CA SER A 33 16.41 11.02 14.62
C SER A 33 15.38 9.92 14.38
N GLY A 34 15.84 8.76 13.92
CA GLY A 34 15.02 7.56 13.74
C GLY A 34 14.88 6.74 15.02
N LEU A 35 13.87 5.87 15.05
CA LEU A 35 13.64 4.87 16.10
C LEU A 35 13.63 3.46 15.51
N GLY A 36 13.97 2.48 16.34
CA GLY A 36 14.03 1.07 15.94
C GLY A 36 15.06 0.83 14.83
N LEU A 37 14.73 0.03 13.83
CA LEU A 37 15.60 -0.25 12.69
C LEU A 37 15.96 1.02 11.90
N LEU A 38 15.08 1.99 11.87
CA LEU A 38 15.31 3.26 11.18
C LEU A 38 16.15 4.26 12.00
N ARG A 39 16.71 3.85 13.14
CA ARG A 39 17.74 4.62 13.85
C ARG A 39 19.04 4.65 13.05
N ASP A 40 19.36 3.55 12.36
CA ASP A 40 20.49 3.48 11.46
C ASP A 40 20.18 4.28 10.18
N PRO A 41 20.90 5.38 9.88
CA PRO A 41 20.68 6.19 8.68
C PRO A 41 20.90 5.39 7.39
N ASP A 42 21.74 4.37 7.42
CA ASP A 42 22.07 3.53 6.26
C ASP A 42 21.13 2.33 6.10
N TYR A 43 20.08 2.23 6.92
CA TYR A 43 19.12 1.13 6.79
C TYR A 43 18.44 1.13 5.42
N PRO A 44 18.50 0.03 4.65
CA PRO A 44 18.08 0.01 3.25
C PRO A 44 16.54 -0.07 3.14
N ILE A 45 15.86 1.08 3.11
CA ILE A 45 14.40 1.14 2.97
C ILE A 45 13.94 0.78 1.55
N TRP A 46 14.64 1.28 0.52
CA TRP A 46 14.14 1.25 -0.86
C TRP A 46 14.70 0.12 -1.70
N THR A 47 15.99 -0.15 -1.60
CA THR A 47 16.70 -1.06 -2.53
C THR A 47 17.18 -2.34 -1.89
N GLY A 48 17.06 -2.50 -0.59
CA GLY A 48 17.71 -3.58 0.14
C GLY A 48 19.24 -3.43 0.23
N THR A 49 19.80 -2.33 -0.29
CA THR A 49 21.24 -2.03 -0.28
C THR A 49 21.51 -0.96 0.76
N PRO A 50 22.44 -1.18 1.70
CA PRO A 50 22.83 -0.16 2.70
C PRO A 50 23.31 1.14 2.04
N GLY A 51 23.02 2.27 2.66
CA GLY A 51 23.41 3.60 2.18
C GLY A 51 22.56 4.19 1.06
N ALA A 52 21.57 3.46 0.54
CA ALA A 52 20.66 3.93 -0.49
C ALA A 52 19.32 4.39 0.12
N ASP A 53 19.35 5.36 1.03
CA ASP A 53 18.13 5.93 1.64
C ASP A 53 17.48 7.01 0.75
N GLU A 54 18.13 7.41 -0.35
CA GLU A 54 17.52 8.25 -1.34
C GLU A 54 16.38 7.49 -2.05
N PRO A 55 15.16 8.05 -2.04
CA PRO A 55 14.08 7.47 -2.79
C PRO A 55 14.46 7.38 -4.28
N PRO A 56 14.24 6.23 -4.94
CA PRO A 56 14.45 6.11 -6.37
C PRO A 56 13.79 7.27 -7.12
N ARG A 57 14.37 7.71 -8.22
CA ARG A 57 13.79 8.81 -9.04
C ARG A 57 12.32 8.60 -9.39
N ALA A 58 11.90 7.34 -9.54
CA ALA A 58 10.50 6.96 -9.74
C ALA A 58 9.56 7.34 -8.57
N LEU A 59 10.10 7.58 -7.36
CA LEU A 59 9.33 8.02 -6.18
C LEU A 59 9.02 9.52 -6.16
N ARG A 60 9.78 10.34 -6.86
CA ARG A 60 9.59 11.80 -6.83
C ARG A 60 8.17 12.25 -7.16
N PRO A 61 7.47 11.69 -8.18
CA PRO A 61 6.08 12.03 -8.43
C PRO A 61 5.15 11.69 -7.27
N LEU A 62 5.42 10.58 -6.57
CA LEU A 62 4.62 10.18 -5.41
C LEU A 62 4.89 11.07 -4.19
N LEU A 63 6.13 11.49 -3.97
CA LEU A 63 6.46 12.45 -2.91
C LEU A 63 5.74 13.78 -3.12
N LYS A 64 5.59 14.23 -4.38
CA LYS A 64 4.90 15.47 -4.74
C LYS A 64 3.38 15.35 -4.77
N SER A 65 2.84 14.14 -4.85
CA SER A 65 1.38 13.96 -4.94
C SER A 65 0.67 14.54 -3.71
N ALA A 66 -0.56 15.03 -3.90
CA ALA A 66 -1.41 15.54 -2.83
C ALA A 66 -1.93 14.44 -1.89
N GLU A 67 -1.64 13.18 -2.17
CA GLU A 67 -2.04 12.07 -1.32
C GLU A 67 -1.24 12.08 -0.02
N PRO A 68 -1.91 12.19 1.15
CA PRO A 68 -1.22 12.31 2.43
C PRO A 68 -0.63 10.98 2.92
N LEU A 69 -1.09 9.87 2.40
CA LEU A 69 -0.72 8.53 2.85
C LEU A 69 -0.32 7.67 1.66
N HIS A 70 0.83 7.03 1.77
CA HIS A 70 1.30 6.05 0.81
C HIS A 70 1.70 4.76 1.51
N ILE A 71 1.24 3.61 0.97
CA ILE A 71 1.56 2.28 1.50
C ILE A 71 2.22 1.46 0.41
N THR A 72 3.36 0.88 0.74
CA THR A 72 4.12 0.01 -0.18
C THR A 72 4.96 -1.00 0.60
N LYS A 73 5.65 -1.88 -0.10
CA LYS A 73 6.70 -2.71 0.49
C LYS A 73 8.01 -1.93 0.57
N SER A 74 8.82 -2.23 1.58
CA SER A 74 10.22 -1.77 1.59
C SER A 74 11.08 -2.66 0.68
N GLY A 75 12.33 -2.25 0.43
CA GLY A 75 13.33 -3.11 -0.20
C GLY A 75 13.92 -4.16 0.76
N SER A 76 13.65 -4.05 2.05
CA SER A 76 14.28 -4.86 3.10
C SER A 76 13.46 -6.07 3.46
N ILE A 77 14.16 -7.20 3.62
CA ILE A 77 13.61 -8.41 4.24
C ILE A 77 13.94 -8.35 5.73
N VAL A 78 12.92 -8.43 6.55
CA VAL A 78 13.05 -8.50 8.01
C VAL A 78 12.81 -9.93 8.50
N ALA A 79 13.47 -10.29 9.60
CA ALA A 79 13.39 -11.63 10.20
C ALA A 79 12.80 -11.57 11.63
N VAL A 80 11.89 -10.63 11.88
CA VAL A 80 11.18 -10.49 13.14
C VAL A 80 9.88 -11.29 13.04
N HIS A 81 9.69 -12.28 13.90
CA HIS A 81 8.60 -13.26 13.89
C HIS A 81 8.53 -14.16 12.65
N ARG A 82 8.72 -13.62 11.46
CA ARG A 82 8.79 -14.35 10.19
C ARG A 82 9.71 -13.61 9.23
N ARG A 83 10.30 -14.33 8.30
CA ARG A 83 11.05 -13.72 7.21
C ARG A 83 10.06 -13.18 6.17
N ALA A 84 9.97 -11.87 6.07
CA ALA A 84 9.05 -11.20 5.14
C ALA A 84 9.62 -9.85 4.69
N THR A 85 9.21 -9.40 3.52
CA THR A 85 9.44 -8.02 3.09
C THR A 85 8.62 -7.10 3.99
N ALA A 86 9.28 -6.10 4.58
CA ALA A 86 8.60 -5.17 5.47
C ALA A 86 7.62 -4.26 4.71
N ASP A 87 6.56 -3.87 5.40
CA ASP A 87 5.61 -2.87 4.93
C ASP A 87 6.13 -1.47 5.28
N LEU A 88 5.98 -0.54 4.36
CA LEU A 88 6.37 0.85 4.52
C LEU A 88 5.12 1.73 4.40
N ILE A 89 4.83 2.47 5.46
CA ILE A 89 3.74 3.43 5.50
C ILE A 89 4.36 4.82 5.59
N SER A 90 4.11 5.65 4.58
CA SER A 90 4.58 7.03 4.52
C SER A 90 3.42 7.99 4.75
N VAL A 91 3.59 8.90 5.69
CA VAL A 91 2.62 9.95 6.01
C VAL A 91 3.26 11.30 5.73
N LYS A 92 2.66 12.08 4.83
CA LYS A 92 3.15 13.40 4.45
C LYS A 92 2.62 14.49 5.35
N GLY A 93 3.48 15.47 5.61
CA GLY A 93 3.12 16.75 6.18
C GLY A 93 3.07 17.83 5.11
N PHE A 94 2.07 18.69 5.16
CA PHE A 94 1.85 19.77 4.19
C PHE A 94 1.92 21.13 4.88
N ASP A 95 2.37 22.13 4.13
CA ASP A 95 2.23 23.53 4.54
C ASP A 95 0.80 24.07 4.27
N ARG A 96 0.57 25.34 4.65
CA ARG A 96 -0.71 26.01 4.42
C ARG A 96 -1.09 26.17 2.92
N HIS A 97 -0.14 25.96 2.02
CA HIS A 97 -0.32 26.05 0.59
C HIS A 97 -0.49 24.67 -0.08
N GLY A 98 -0.53 23.60 0.70
CA GLY A 98 -0.65 22.21 0.20
C GLY A 98 0.66 21.64 -0.36
N ARG A 99 1.82 22.25 -0.12
CA ARG A 99 3.13 21.72 -0.51
C ARG A 99 3.61 20.74 0.53
N VAL A 100 4.19 19.63 0.09
CA VAL A 100 4.80 18.64 0.98
C VAL A 100 6.05 19.22 1.61
N ILE A 101 6.09 19.29 2.94
CA ILE A 101 7.21 19.82 3.74
C ILE A 101 7.86 18.77 4.63
N ALA A 102 7.21 17.63 4.82
CA ALA A 102 7.73 16.55 5.65
C ALA A 102 7.15 15.20 5.20
N GLU A 103 7.83 14.12 5.57
CA GLU A 103 7.35 12.75 5.46
C GLU A 103 7.77 11.98 6.70
N THR A 104 6.84 11.25 7.31
CA THR A 104 7.14 10.29 8.37
C THR A 104 6.94 8.89 7.84
N ARG A 105 7.99 8.07 7.89
CA ARG A 105 8.00 6.68 7.44
C ARG A 105 7.91 5.73 8.63
N PHE A 106 6.97 4.81 8.54
CA PHE A 106 6.77 3.73 9.49
C PHE A 106 7.12 2.41 8.80
N LEU A 107 8.15 1.74 9.28
CA LEU A 107 8.57 0.42 8.80
C LEU A 107 8.03 -0.64 9.74
N GLY A 108 7.43 -1.70 9.21
CA GLY A 108 6.88 -2.77 10.04
C GLY A 108 6.25 -3.90 9.25
N LEU A 109 5.40 -4.66 9.91
CA LEU A 109 4.67 -5.78 9.33
C LEU A 109 3.20 -5.70 9.75
N TYR A 110 2.28 -5.84 8.79
CA TYR A 110 0.89 -6.11 9.13
C TYR A 110 0.76 -7.44 9.86
N THR A 111 0.00 -7.44 10.93
CA THR A 111 -0.29 -8.64 11.70
C THR A 111 -1.33 -9.52 10.98
N SER A 112 -1.45 -10.77 11.42
CA SER A 112 -2.50 -11.64 10.91
C SER A 112 -3.89 -11.07 11.18
N SER A 113 -4.09 -10.37 12.30
CA SER A 113 -5.35 -9.67 12.62
C SER A 113 -5.68 -8.62 11.56
N ALA A 114 -4.72 -7.77 11.18
CA ALA A 114 -4.90 -6.76 10.14
C ALA A 114 -5.27 -7.38 8.77
N LEU A 115 -4.66 -8.51 8.45
CA LEU A 115 -4.89 -9.19 7.17
C LEU A 115 -6.20 -10.00 7.13
N ALA A 116 -6.73 -10.38 8.29
CA ALA A 116 -7.99 -11.12 8.43
C ALA A 116 -9.21 -10.22 8.62
N GLU A 117 -9.02 -8.96 9.07
CA GLU A 117 -10.11 -8.04 9.35
C GLU A 117 -10.90 -7.67 8.09
N SER A 118 -12.22 -7.47 8.25
CA SER A 118 -13.05 -6.98 7.14
C SER A 118 -12.55 -5.63 6.62
N PRO A 119 -12.39 -5.44 5.30
CA PRO A 119 -11.93 -4.16 4.75
C PRO A 119 -12.86 -2.98 5.09
N ARG A 120 -14.10 -3.25 5.48
CA ARG A 120 -15.04 -2.21 5.94
C ARG A 120 -14.72 -1.68 7.32
N GLN A 121 -13.97 -2.42 8.13
CA GLN A 121 -13.55 -2.02 9.48
C GLN A 121 -12.18 -1.34 9.47
N VAL A 122 -11.37 -1.59 8.45
CA VAL A 122 -10.06 -0.95 8.28
C VAL A 122 -10.25 0.48 7.75
N PRO A 123 -9.82 1.52 8.46
CA PRO A 123 -10.16 2.92 8.14
C PRO A 123 -9.84 3.35 6.70
N LEU A 124 -8.67 2.96 6.19
CA LEU A 124 -8.26 3.27 4.82
C LEU A 124 -9.04 2.44 3.80
N LEU A 125 -9.15 1.13 4.04
CA LEU A 125 -9.76 0.20 3.08
C LEU A 125 -11.25 0.44 2.93
N ARG A 126 -11.97 0.79 4.00
CA ARG A 126 -13.41 1.09 3.91
C ARG A 126 -13.71 2.24 2.94
N ARG A 127 -12.84 3.28 2.90
CA ARG A 127 -12.98 4.40 1.96
C ARG A 127 -12.71 3.95 0.53
N LYS A 128 -11.60 3.23 0.34
CA LYS A 128 -11.21 2.71 -0.98
C LYS A 128 -12.24 1.74 -1.55
N VAL A 129 -12.77 0.83 -0.73
CA VAL A 129 -13.83 -0.11 -1.11
C VAL A 129 -15.14 0.62 -1.42
N ALA A 130 -15.52 1.63 -0.64
CA ALA A 130 -16.69 2.45 -0.91
C ALA A 130 -16.55 3.18 -2.26
N GLU A 131 -15.40 3.80 -2.51
CA GLU A 131 -15.11 4.48 -3.78
C GLU A 131 -15.25 3.54 -4.98
N VAL A 132 -14.74 2.32 -4.90
CA VAL A 132 -14.88 1.31 -5.98
C VAL A 132 -16.33 0.88 -6.16
N ILE A 133 -17.10 0.70 -5.08
CA ILE A 133 -18.52 0.34 -5.16
C ILE A 133 -19.30 1.47 -5.82
N ASP A 134 -19.05 2.71 -5.40
CA ASP A 134 -19.74 3.89 -5.91
C ASP A 134 -19.41 4.16 -7.38
N SER A 135 -18.15 4.01 -7.79
CA SER A 135 -17.72 4.22 -9.18
C SER A 135 -18.39 3.23 -10.15
N LEU A 136 -18.57 1.98 -9.73
CA LEU A 136 -19.22 0.95 -10.55
C LEU A 136 -20.73 1.08 -10.62
N GLY A 137 -21.36 1.81 -9.70
CA GLY A 137 -22.77 2.15 -9.74
C GLY A 137 -23.75 0.98 -9.66
N PHE A 138 -23.32 -0.20 -9.24
CA PHE A 138 -24.20 -1.35 -9.09
C PHE A 138 -25.13 -1.18 -7.90
N SER A 139 -26.41 -1.50 -8.07
CA SER A 139 -27.37 -1.49 -6.97
C SER A 139 -26.89 -2.43 -5.84
N ALA A 140 -26.71 -1.88 -4.64
CA ALA A 140 -26.28 -2.65 -3.46
C ALA A 140 -27.24 -3.82 -3.10
N ARG A 141 -28.52 -3.73 -3.50
CA ARG A 141 -29.53 -4.77 -3.30
C ARG A 141 -29.58 -5.79 -4.45
N GLY A 142 -29.01 -5.45 -5.61
CA GLY A 142 -28.93 -6.31 -6.79
C GLY A 142 -27.95 -7.45 -6.63
N HIS A 143 -28.10 -8.48 -7.46
CA HIS A 143 -27.21 -9.64 -7.46
C HIS A 143 -25.75 -9.24 -7.70
N THR A 144 -25.51 -8.43 -8.74
CA THR A 144 -24.15 -7.96 -9.09
C THR A 144 -23.52 -7.09 -7.98
N GLY A 145 -24.31 -6.22 -7.35
CA GLY A 145 -23.81 -5.40 -6.24
C GLY A 145 -23.42 -6.23 -5.02
N LYS A 146 -24.20 -7.24 -4.67
CA LYS A 146 -23.85 -8.20 -3.59
C LYS A 146 -22.61 -9.00 -3.94
N ALA A 147 -22.50 -9.46 -5.20
CA ALA A 147 -21.34 -10.17 -5.69
C ALA A 147 -20.07 -9.30 -5.65
N LEU A 148 -20.16 -8.02 -6.05
CA LEU A 148 -19.06 -7.06 -5.95
C LEU A 148 -18.58 -6.90 -4.51
N VAL A 149 -19.50 -6.70 -3.58
CA VAL A 149 -19.19 -6.59 -2.15
C VAL A 149 -18.46 -7.86 -1.68
N HIS A 150 -18.98 -9.04 -2.03
CA HIS A 150 -18.37 -10.32 -1.67
C HIS A 150 -16.95 -10.45 -2.26
N VAL A 151 -16.74 -10.08 -3.51
CA VAL A 151 -15.41 -10.07 -4.14
C VAL A 151 -14.44 -9.18 -3.35
N LEU A 152 -14.83 -7.94 -3.05
CA LEU A 152 -13.96 -7.00 -2.34
C LEU A 152 -13.69 -7.41 -0.89
N GLU A 153 -14.65 -8.04 -0.21
CA GLU A 153 -14.46 -8.56 1.14
C GLU A 153 -13.51 -9.76 1.20
N ASN A 154 -13.45 -10.55 0.15
CA ASN A 154 -12.55 -11.71 0.05
C ASN A 154 -11.25 -11.41 -0.71
N PHE A 155 -11.07 -10.18 -1.16
CA PHE A 155 -9.85 -9.79 -1.88
C PHE A 155 -8.63 -9.84 -0.94
N PRO A 156 -7.43 -10.23 -1.45
CA PRO A 156 -6.22 -10.23 -0.64
C PRO A 156 -5.98 -8.85 -0.01
N ARG A 157 -5.90 -8.79 1.32
CA ARG A 157 -5.79 -7.53 2.06
C ARG A 157 -4.59 -6.70 1.63
N GLN A 158 -3.48 -7.36 1.34
CA GLN A 158 -2.29 -6.68 0.88
C GLN A 158 -2.52 -5.93 -0.43
N GLU A 159 -3.19 -6.54 -1.40
CA GLU A 159 -3.54 -5.89 -2.65
C GLU A 159 -4.51 -4.72 -2.42
N LEU A 160 -5.48 -4.88 -1.50
CA LEU A 160 -6.37 -3.78 -1.12
C LEU A 160 -5.60 -2.58 -0.56
N PHE A 161 -4.52 -2.80 0.20
CA PHE A 161 -3.68 -1.70 0.71
C PHE A 161 -2.90 -1.02 -0.42
N GLU A 162 -2.30 -1.78 -1.32
CA GLU A 162 -1.32 -1.29 -2.28
C GLU A 162 -1.92 -0.82 -3.61
N ALA A 163 -2.97 -1.49 -4.11
CA ALA A 163 -3.58 -1.14 -5.39
C ALA A 163 -4.36 0.18 -5.32
N SER A 164 -4.34 0.95 -6.40
CA SER A 164 -5.19 2.13 -6.54
C SER A 164 -6.67 1.75 -6.68
N PRO A 165 -7.63 2.68 -6.42
CA PRO A 165 -9.04 2.41 -6.66
C PRO A 165 -9.34 1.95 -8.09
N ALA A 166 -8.73 2.56 -9.09
CA ALA A 166 -8.91 2.18 -10.49
C ALA A 166 -8.40 0.76 -10.81
N GLN A 167 -7.27 0.36 -10.19
CA GLN A 167 -6.75 -1.00 -10.32
C GLN A 167 -7.68 -2.02 -9.65
N LEU A 168 -8.20 -1.69 -8.46
CA LEU A 168 -9.17 -2.54 -7.76
C LEU A 168 -10.48 -2.68 -8.53
N GLU A 169 -10.96 -1.60 -9.12
CA GLU A 169 -12.15 -1.61 -9.99
C GLU A 169 -11.96 -2.56 -11.17
N ALA A 170 -10.86 -2.44 -11.91
CA ALA A 170 -10.56 -3.31 -13.04
C ALA A 170 -10.45 -4.79 -12.64
N MET A 171 -9.82 -5.08 -11.50
CA MET A 171 -9.71 -6.43 -10.96
C MET A 171 -11.08 -6.96 -10.50
N ALA A 172 -11.87 -6.17 -9.80
CA ALA A 172 -13.19 -6.54 -9.32
C ALA A 172 -14.16 -6.86 -10.47
N LEU A 173 -14.20 -6.02 -11.51
CA LEU A 173 -14.97 -6.29 -12.74
C LEU A 173 -14.51 -7.58 -13.41
N GLY A 174 -13.19 -7.78 -13.47
CA GLY A 174 -12.62 -9.00 -13.97
C GLY A 174 -13.08 -10.24 -13.21
N LEU A 175 -13.14 -10.18 -11.89
CA LEU A 175 -13.61 -11.29 -11.04
C LEU A 175 -15.12 -11.51 -11.16
N LEU A 176 -15.91 -10.45 -11.23
CA LEU A 176 -17.36 -10.56 -11.47
C LEU A 176 -17.65 -11.33 -12.77
N SER A 177 -16.86 -11.11 -13.82
CA SER A 177 -17.02 -11.83 -15.08
C SER A 177 -16.77 -13.34 -14.98
N LEU A 178 -16.07 -13.81 -13.93
CA LEU A 178 -15.82 -15.22 -13.69
C LEU A 178 -17.00 -15.93 -13.02
N LEU A 179 -17.93 -15.19 -12.42
CA LEU A 179 -19.16 -15.77 -11.84
C LEU A 179 -20.06 -16.35 -12.94
N ASP A 180 -20.13 -15.67 -14.08
CA ASP A 180 -20.95 -16.11 -15.21
C ASP A 180 -20.21 -17.15 -16.10
N ARG A 181 -18.89 -17.02 -16.21
CA ARG A 181 -18.04 -17.88 -17.03
C ARG A 181 -16.77 -18.26 -16.28
N PRO A 182 -16.81 -19.31 -15.46
CA PRO A 182 -15.65 -19.78 -14.72
C PRO A 182 -14.51 -20.16 -15.67
N ARG A 183 -13.35 -19.54 -15.50
CA ARG A 183 -12.11 -19.79 -16.26
C ARG A 183 -10.92 -19.30 -15.45
N PRO A 184 -9.71 -19.83 -15.67
CA PRO A 184 -8.51 -19.26 -15.10
C PRO A 184 -8.34 -17.79 -15.52
N ARG A 185 -7.98 -16.94 -14.58
CA ARG A 185 -7.69 -15.53 -14.84
C ARG A 185 -6.49 -15.08 -14.03
N LEU A 186 -5.63 -14.31 -14.68
CA LEU A 186 -4.44 -13.73 -14.10
C LEU A 186 -4.58 -12.21 -14.10
N PHE A 187 -4.22 -11.60 -12.96
CA PHE A 187 -4.02 -10.16 -12.82
C PHE A 187 -2.58 -9.92 -12.44
N ALA A 188 -1.93 -8.99 -13.11
CA ALA A 188 -0.57 -8.57 -12.80
C ALA A 188 -0.56 -7.07 -12.52
N ARG A 189 0.09 -6.67 -11.44
CA ARG A 189 0.27 -5.27 -11.03
C ARG A 189 1.75 -5.01 -10.77
N ALA A 190 2.35 -4.13 -11.55
CA ALA A 190 3.70 -3.67 -11.27
C ALA A 190 3.72 -2.77 -10.03
N ASP A 191 4.74 -2.97 -9.20
CA ASP A 191 5.07 -2.01 -8.13
C ASP A 191 5.41 -0.64 -8.76
N PRO A 192 4.91 0.48 -8.22
CA PRO A 192 5.22 1.81 -8.75
C PRO A 192 6.71 2.11 -8.86
N PHE A 193 7.55 1.38 -8.13
CA PHE A 193 9.00 1.53 -8.11
C PHE A 193 9.75 0.51 -8.93
N GLY A 194 9.03 -0.37 -9.65
CA GLY A 194 9.63 -1.39 -10.50
C GLY A 194 10.38 -2.50 -9.77
N ARG A 195 10.14 -2.70 -8.48
CA ARG A 195 10.87 -3.68 -7.65
C ARG A 195 10.31 -5.10 -7.74
N PHE A 196 8.99 -5.22 -7.93
CA PHE A 196 8.30 -6.49 -8.05
C PHE A 196 7.04 -6.36 -8.90
N VAL A 197 6.50 -7.50 -9.28
CA VAL A 197 5.18 -7.63 -9.90
C VAL A 197 4.32 -8.49 -8.98
N SER A 198 3.19 -7.94 -8.53
CA SER A 198 2.16 -8.73 -7.85
C SER A 198 1.36 -9.50 -8.89
N VAL A 199 1.20 -10.81 -8.67
CA VAL A 199 0.47 -11.69 -9.57
C VAL A 199 -0.61 -12.42 -8.78
N LEU A 200 -1.87 -12.21 -9.17
CA LEU A 200 -3.02 -12.93 -8.64
C LEU A 200 -3.56 -13.88 -9.70
N VAL A 201 -3.65 -15.15 -9.37
CA VAL A 201 -4.20 -16.18 -10.23
C VAL A 201 -5.47 -16.75 -9.62
N TYR A 202 -6.57 -16.62 -10.32
CA TYR A 202 -7.85 -17.20 -9.95
C TYR A 202 -8.11 -18.41 -10.85
N VAL A 203 -8.45 -19.54 -10.24
CA VAL A 203 -8.78 -20.78 -10.93
C VAL A 203 -10.12 -21.28 -10.43
N PRO A 204 -10.97 -21.86 -11.30
CA PRO A 204 -12.19 -22.55 -10.88
C PRO A 204 -11.86 -23.71 -9.91
N ARG A 205 -12.72 -23.96 -8.92
CA ARG A 205 -12.50 -25.05 -7.94
C ARG A 205 -12.39 -26.43 -8.60
N ASP A 206 -13.08 -26.65 -9.70
CA ASP A 206 -13.13 -27.93 -10.41
C ASP A 206 -11.96 -28.11 -11.39
N SER A 207 -10.94 -27.24 -11.33
CA SER A 207 -9.76 -27.29 -12.22
C SER A 207 -8.54 -27.99 -11.56
N TYR A 208 -8.74 -28.77 -10.51
CA TYR A 208 -7.72 -29.57 -9.85
C TYR A 208 -7.89 -31.05 -10.18
#